data_856e3debf16d7f061fc11f7125cb957d
#
_entry.id   856e3debf16d7f061fc11f7125cb957d
#
_cell.length_a   1.000
_cell.length_b   1.000
_cell.length_c   1.000
_cell.angle_alpha   90.00
_cell.angle_beta   90.00
_cell.angle_gamma   90.00
#
_symmetry.space_group_name_H-M   'P 1'
#
loop_
_entity.id
_entity.type
_entity.pdbx_description
1 polymer ?
#
loop_
_entity_poly.entity_id
_entity_poly.type
_entity_poly.pdbx_seq_one_letter_code
_entity_poly.pdbx_strand_id
1 'polypeptide(L)'
;MVMDLLRDRLTEAGAEVRYETGVTNLVADDSGAVVGVAWKSFERSGVVAADAVVVAAGGFVMNPDMVAAHTPALGSKLFTLGSTYDDGLGIRLGESVGAELKHMDEPFITAPVYPPASLLTGIIVNKHGQRFVAEDSYHSRTSQHVMEQPDSAAYVIVDSEHGELTNYSMLVPIIDAYAT
;
A
#
# COMPACT_ATOMS: atom_id res chain seq x y z
N MET A 1 16.50 -13.96 -0.40
CA MET A 1 15.79 -12.70 -0.77
C MET A 1 16.03 -11.61 0.27
N VAL A 2 15.66 -10.34 0.02
CA VAL A 2 15.95 -9.20 0.95
C VAL A 2 15.41 -9.47 2.35
N MET A 3 14.17 -9.98 2.47
CA MET A 3 13.54 -10.25 3.78
C MET A 3 14.27 -11.35 4.57
N ASP A 4 14.81 -12.37 3.92
CA ASP A 4 15.60 -13.41 4.61
C ASP A 4 16.88 -12.83 5.15
N LEU A 5 17.57 -12.01 4.36
CA LEU A 5 18.77 -11.31 4.82
C LEU A 5 18.49 -10.40 6.03
N LEU A 6 17.39 -9.65 6.00
CA LEU A 6 17.00 -8.79 7.12
C LEU A 6 16.70 -9.61 8.37
N ARG A 7 15.99 -10.73 8.26
CA ARG A 7 15.71 -11.63 9.37
C ARG A 7 17.01 -12.19 9.96
N ASP A 8 17.94 -12.63 9.10
CA ASP A 8 19.22 -13.17 9.55
C ASP A 8 20.04 -12.10 10.29
N ARG A 9 20.06 -10.85 9.81
CA ARG A 9 20.68 -9.72 10.50
C ARG A 9 20.03 -9.38 11.83
N LEU A 10 18.70 -9.45 11.93
CA LEU A 10 17.99 -9.29 13.21
C LEU A 10 18.42 -10.37 14.22
N THR A 11 18.51 -11.61 13.78
CA THR A 11 18.95 -12.72 14.63
C THR A 11 20.40 -12.54 15.08
N GLU A 12 21.31 -12.17 14.18
CA GLU A 12 22.71 -11.86 14.51
C GLU A 12 22.82 -10.71 15.52
N ALA A 13 21.94 -9.72 15.43
CA ALA A 13 21.88 -8.60 16.38
C ALA A 13 21.25 -8.97 17.74
N GLY A 14 20.80 -10.21 17.92
CA GLY A 14 20.17 -10.68 19.15
C GLY A 14 18.72 -10.21 19.31
N ALA A 15 18.06 -9.75 18.24
CA ALA A 15 16.66 -9.37 18.31
C ALA A 15 15.76 -10.61 18.42
N GLU A 16 14.75 -10.52 19.27
CA GLU A 16 13.69 -11.54 19.38
C GLU A 16 12.60 -11.27 18.37
N VAL A 17 12.27 -12.26 17.53
CA VAL A 17 11.13 -12.20 16.61
C VAL A 17 10.05 -13.16 17.11
N ARG A 18 8.86 -12.63 17.39
CA ARG A 18 7.69 -13.40 17.82
C ARG A 18 6.70 -13.53 16.69
N TYR A 19 6.58 -14.72 16.16
CA TYR A 19 5.57 -15.07 15.16
C TYR A 19 4.22 -15.38 15.83
N GLU A 20 3.13 -15.35 15.05
CA GLU A 20 1.78 -15.64 15.52
C GLU A 20 1.40 -14.81 16.77
N THR A 21 1.92 -13.58 16.84
CA THR A 21 1.78 -12.70 18.00
C THR A 21 1.31 -11.33 17.55
N GLY A 22 0.07 -10.99 17.88
CA GLY A 22 -0.53 -9.70 17.58
C GLY A 22 -0.41 -8.73 18.76
N VAL A 23 0.02 -7.50 18.50
CA VAL A 23 -0.06 -6.41 19.48
C VAL A 23 -1.53 -5.97 19.58
N THR A 24 -2.05 -5.89 20.78
CA THR A 24 -3.45 -5.48 21.02
C THR A 24 -3.57 -4.05 21.51
N ASN A 25 -2.58 -3.56 22.26
CA ASN A 25 -2.58 -2.21 22.85
C ASN A 25 -1.15 -1.66 22.96
N LEU A 26 -1.01 -0.36 22.88
CA LEU A 26 0.11 0.35 23.46
C LEU A 26 -0.16 0.55 24.96
N VAL A 27 0.87 0.39 25.77
CA VAL A 27 0.79 0.61 27.23
C VAL A 27 1.41 1.97 27.53
N ALA A 28 0.63 2.85 28.11
CA ALA A 28 1.10 4.16 28.56
C ALA A 28 1.13 4.21 30.11
N ASP A 29 2.05 4.98 30.65
CA ASP A 29 2.10 5.30 32.07
C ASP A 29 1.16 6.49 32.43
N ASP A 30 1.15 6.87 33.73
CA ASP A 30 0.31 7.97 34.22
C ASP A 30 0.66 9.33 33.60
N SER A 31 1.84 9.49 33.00
CA SER A 31 2.25 10.69 32.27
C SER A 31 1.78 10.71 30.81
N GLY A 32 1.28 9.58 30.31
CA GLY A 32 0.93 9.37 28.92
C GLY A 32 2.10 8.88 28.04
N ALA A 33 3.28 8.62 28.64
CA ALA A 33 4.41 8.07 27.88
C ALA A 33 4.18 6.58 27.59
N VAL A 34 4.45 6.17 26.33
CA VAL A 34 4.36 4.77 25.94
C VAL A 34 5.54 4.00 26.54
N VAL A 35 5.26 3.02 27.38
CA VAL A 35 6.24 2.22 28.14
C VAL A 35 6.23 0.74 27.76
N GLY A 36 5.48 0.36 26.73
CA GLY A 36 5.43 -1.02 26.28
C GLY A 36 4.25 -1.34 25.38
N VAL A 37 4.06 -2.62 25.16
CA VAL A 37 2.96 -3.17 24.35
C VAL A 37 2.28 -4.34 25.06
N ALA A 38 0.97 -4.46 24.94
CA ALA A 38 0.24 -5.67 25.24
C ALA A 38 0.12 -6.52 23.97
N TRP A 39 0.21 -7.82 24.12
CA TRP A 39 0.18 -8.76 23.00
C TRP A 39 -0.69 -9.98 23.31
N LYS A 40 -1.15 -10.62 22.24
CA LYS A 40 -1.87 -11.90 22.29
C LYS A 40 -1.35 -12.84 21.21
N SER A 41 -1.21 -14.13 21.57
CA SER A 41 -0.86 -15.22 20.68
C SER A 41 -1.66 -16.46 21.10
N PHE A 42 -2.64 -16.89 20.30
CA PHE A 42 -3.59 -17.97 20.64
C PHE A 42 -4.19 -17.76 22.04
N GLU A 43 -3.94 -18.70 22.96
CA GLU A 43 -4.42 -18.65 24.36
C GLU A 43 -3.47 -17.88 25.31
N ARG A 44 -2.38 -17.35 24.81
CA ARG A 44 -1.38 -16.64 25.60
C ARG A 44 -1.48 -15.15 25.36
N SER A 45 -1.30 -14.38 26.42
CA SER A 45 -1.21 -12.92 26.35
C SER A 45 -0.20 -12.42 27.37
N GLY A 46 0.23 -11.19 27.23
CA GLY A 46 1.15 -10.58 28.16
C GLY A 46 1.47 -9.14 27.78
N VAL A 47 2.39 -8.56 28.53
CA VAL A 47 2.92 -7.22 28.30
C VAL A 47 4.43 -7.33 28.12
N VAL A 48 4.97 -6.56 27.21
CA VAL A 48 6.43 -6.32 27.06
C VAL A 48 6.68 -4.87 27.37
N ALA A 49 7.53 -4.61 28.37
CA ALA A 49 8.02 -3.29 28.66
C ALA A 49 9.11 -2.89 27.67
N ALA A 50 9.12 -1.64 27.24
CA ALA A 50 10.09 -1.11 26.31
C ALA A 50 10.30 0.39 26.54
N ASP A 51 11.54 0.85 26.37
CA ASP A 51 11.89 2.27 26.44
C ASP A 51 11.35 3.08 25.25
N ALA A 52 11.07 2.39 24.13
CA ALA A 52 10.45 2.97 22.94
C ALA A 52 9.72 1.89 22.14
N VAL A 53 8.65 2.31 21.46
CA VAL A 53 7.88 1.43 20.54
C VAL A 53 7.85 2.06 19.16
N VAL A 54 8.25 1.29 18.15
CA VAL A 54 8.12 1.66 16.74
C VAL A 54 6.92 0.92 16.15
N VAL A 55 5.92 1.66 15.67
CA VAL A 55 4.76 1.10 14.98
C VAL A 55 5.06 1.04 13.49
N ALA A 56 5.19 -0.17 12.96
CA ALA A 56 5.48 -0.45 11.55
C ALA A 56 4.48 -1.47 10.99
N ALA A 57 3.19 -1.30 11.30
CA ALA A 57 2.12 -2.27 11.08
C ALA A 57 1.32 -2.04 9.78
N GLY A 58 1.90 -1.34 8.80
CA GLY A 58 1.26 -1.07 7.52
C GLY A 58 0.15 -0.01 7.59
N GLY A 59 -0.63 0.06 6.51
CA GLY A 59 -1.73 1.01 6.34
C GLY A 59 -3.09 0.44 6.69
N PHE A 60 -4.14 0.95 6.01
CA PHE A 60 -5.53 0.54 6.29
C PHE A 60 -6.32 0.13 5.04
N VAL A 61 -5.64 -0.17 3.93
CA VAL A 61 -6.28 -0.46 2.64
C VAL A 61 -7.23 -1.66 2.68
N MET A 62 -7.03 -2.58 3.63
CA MET A 62 -7.88 -3.75 3.86
C MET A 62 -8.99 -3.52 4.89
N ASN A 63 -9.14 -2.27 5.37
CA ASN A 63 -10.24 -1.88 6.26
C ASN A 63 -11.24 -1.01 5.49
N PRO A 64 -12.38 -1.59 5.04
CA PRO A 64 -13.34 -0.87 4.22
C PRO A 64 -13.94 0.36 4.91
N ASP A 65 -14.09 0.33 6.22
CA ASP A 65 -14.66 1.46 6.98
C ASP A 65 -13.67 2.64 7.01
N MET A 66 -12.38 2.36 7.22
CA MET A 66 -11.34 3.39 7.16
C MET A 66 -11.16 3.93 5.73
N VAL A 67 -11.21 3.07 4.72
CA VAL A 67 -11.18 3.49 3.32
C VAL A 67 -12.37 4.40 3.00
N ALA A 68 -13.57 4.03 3.42
CA ALA A 68 -14.76 4.85 3.21
C ALA A 68 -14.70 6.19 3.94
N ALA A 69 -14.12 6.22 5.14
CA ALA A 69 -13.99 7.43 5.94
C ALA A 69 -12.92 8.40 5.42
N HIS A 70 -11.76 7.88 5.02
CA HIS A 70 -10.59 8.70 4.72
C HIS A 70 -10.33 8.88 3.22
N THR A 71 -10.69 7.89 2.40
CA THR A 71 -10.42 7.90 0.96
C THR A 71 -11.67 7.54 0.14
N PRO A 72 -12.82 8.21 0.36
CA PRO A 72 -14.10 7.83 -0.27
C PRO A 72 -14.08 7.90 -1.80
N ALA A 73 -13.21 8.73 -2.38
CA ALA A 73 -13.06 8.84 -3.84
C ALA A 73 -12.51 7.55 -4.48
N LEU A 74 -11.82 6.70 -3.73
CA LEU A 74 -11.26 5.45 -4.24
C LEU A 74 -12.35 4.39 -4.41
N GLY A 75 -13.27 4.30 -3.48
CA GLY A 75 -14.45 3.43 -3.52
C GLY A 75 -14.17 2.03 -4.07
N SER A 76 -15.10 1.51 -4.87
CA SER A 76 -14.99 0.21 -5.55
C SER A 76 -14.18 0.24 -6.85
N LYS A 77 -13.56 1.37 -7.19
CA LYS A 77 -12.85 1.57 -8.47
C LYS A 77 -11.45 1.00 -8.48
N LEU A 78 -10.88 0.70 -7.31
CA LEU A 78 -9.51 0.24 -7.18
C LEU A 78 -9.44 -1.20 -6.67
N PHE A 79 -8.46 -1.91 -7.20
CA PHE A 79 -8.05 -3.20 -6.66
C PHE A 79 -7.06 -2.96 -5.51
N THR A 80 -7.37 -3.48 -4.32
CA THR A 80 -6.52 -3.31 -3.15
C THR A 80 -5.28 -4.21 -3.26
N LEU A 81 -4.10 -3.60 -3.14
CA LEU A 81 -2.82 -4.31 -3.03
C LEU A 81 -2.32 -4.12 -1.61
N GLY A 82 -2.18 -5.21 -0.88
CA GLY A 82 -1.70 -5.17 0.49
C GLY A 82 -1.81 -6.53 1.17
N SER A 83 -1.25 -6.60 2.35
CA SER A 83 -1.45 -7.73 3.26
C SER A 83 -2.85 -7.65 3.88
N THR A 84 -3.45 -8.79 4.19
CA THR A 84 -4.71 -8.82 4.96
C THR A 84 -4.60 -8.16 6.33
N TYR A 85 -3.39 -7.89 6.79
CA TYR A 85 -3.08 -7.19 8.04
C TYR A 85 -2.93 -5.66 7.86
N ASP A 86 -3.08 -5.13 6.64
CA ASP A 86 -3.13 -3.69 6.39
C ASP A 86 -4.54 -3.14 6.75
N ASP A 87 -4.96 -3.44 7.97
CA ASP A 87 -6.31 -3.17 8.50
C ASP A 87 -6.41 -1.88 9.32
N GLY A 88 -5.32 -1.12 9.41
CA GLY A 88 -5.24 0.12 10.16
C GLY A 88 -4.99 -0.09 11.67
N LEU A 89 -4.65 -1.29 12.12
CA LEU A 89 -4.41 -1.56 13.54
C LEU A 89 -3.34 -0.63 14.12
N GLY A 90 -2.19 -0.47 13.44
CA GLY A 90 -1.11 0.40 13.90
C GLY A 90 -1.55 1.85 14.07
N ILE A 91 -2.36 2.35 13.15
CA ILE A 91 -2.92 3.71 13.20
C ILE A 91 -3.82 3.87 14.42
N ARG A 92 -4.76 2.94 14.65
CA ARG A 92 -5.65 2.96 15.82
C ARG A 92 -4.89 2.81 17.15
N LEU A 93 -3.82 2.02 17.17
CA LEU A 93 -2.94 1.92 18.34
C LEU A 93 -2.27 3.26 18.66
N GLY A 94 -1.75 3.95 17.66
CA GLY A 94 -1.19 5.30 17.83
C GLY A 94 -2.24 6.30 18.34
N GLU A 95 -3.40 6.34 17.72
CA GLU A 95 -4.51 7.20 18.12
C GLU A 95 -4.95 6.96 19.57
N SER A 96 -4.96 5.70 20.02
CA SER A 96 -5.36 5.34 21.39
C SER A 96 -4.48 5.93 22.49
N VAL A 97 -3.28 6.35 22.17
CA VAL A 97 -2.34 7.02 23.07
C VAL A 97 -2.14 8.51 22.71
N GLY A 98 -3.04 9.08 21.91
CA GLY A 98 -3.06 10.50 21.59
C GLY A 98 -2.18 10.92 20.42
N ALA A 99 -1.73 9.98 19.56
CA ALA A 99 -1.01 10.35 18.35
C ALA A 99 -1.91 11.10 17.37
N GLU A 100 -1.36 12.14 16.73
CA GLU A 100 -2.02 12.87 15.65
C GLU A 100 -2.00 12.05 14.37
N LEU A 101 -3.15 11.95 13.69
CA LEU A 101 -3.27 11.33 12.38
C LEU A 101 -3.08 12.38 11.29
N LYS A 102 -2.19 12.12 10.33
CA LYS A 102 -1.91 13.02 9.21
C LYS A 102 -1.98 12.27 7.89
N HIS A 103 -2.34 12.99 6.82
CA HIS A 103 -2.34 12.48 5.45
C HIS A 103 -3.19 11.21 5.27
N MET A 104 -4.27 11.09 6.03
CA MET A 104 -5.16 9.93 5.97
C MET A 104 -5.93 9.85 4.65
N ASP A 105 -6.03 10.95 3.94
CA ASP A 105 -6.68 11.11 2.62
C ASP A 105 -5.71 10.98 1.44
N GLU A 106 -4.43 10.70 1.71
CA GLU A 106 -3.37 10.59 0.70
C GLU A 106 -2.97 9.11 0.45
N PRO A 107 -3.74 8.33 -0.28
CA PRO A 107 -3.43 6.93 -0.54
C PRO A 107 -2.28 6.79 -1.55
N PHE A 108 -1.46 5.78 -1.38
CA PHE A 108 -0.56 5.36 -2.42
C PHE A 108 -1.32 4.55 -3.48
N ILE A 109 -1.45 5.12 -4.67
CA ILE A 109 -2.11 4.48 -5.81
C ILE A 109 -1.03 4.09 -6.83
N THR A 110 -1.14 2.89 -7.40
CA THR A 110 -0.27 2.46 -8.48
C THR A 110 -1.08 1.91 -9.64
N ALA A 111 -0.66 2.21 -10.86
CA ALA A 111 -1.26 1.61 -12.03
C ALA A 111 -0.78 0.15 -12.17
N PRO A 112 -1.64 -0.75 -12.68
CA PRO A 112 -1.25 -2.13 -12.97
C PRO A 112 -0.18 -2.24 -14.07
N VAL A 113 0.04 -1.17 -14.79
CA VAL A 113 1.06 -1.07 -15.83
C VAL A 113 2.36 -0.60 -15.18
N TYR A 114 3.04 -1.48 -14.49
CA TYR A 114 4.46 -1.29 -14.24
C TYR A 114 5.17 -1.75 -15.51
N PRO A 115 5.71 -0.81 -16.30
CA PRO A 115 6.04 -1.16 -17.65
C PRO A 115 7.23 -2.08 -17.70
N PRO A 116 7.25 -3.02 -18.63
CA PRO A 116 8.44 -3.18 -19.40
C PRO A 116 8.78 -1.80 -20.00
N ALA A 117 10.07 -1.50 -20.10
CA ALA A 117 10.53 -0.25 -20.71
C ALA A 117 9.86 0.02 -22.08
N SER A 118 9.38 -1.01 -22.76
CA SER A 118 8.62 -0.97 -24.00
C SER A 118 7.32 -0.15 -23.93
N LEU A 119 6.62 -0.14 -22.80
CA LEU A 119 5.40 0.67 -22.68
C LEU A 119 5.68 2.16 -22.47
N LEU A 120 6.91 2.52 -22.07
CA LEU A 120 7.35 3.91 -22.00
C LEU A 120 7.53 4.55 -23.39
N THR A 121 7.60 3.75 -24.45
CA THR A 121 7.69 4.22 -25.83
C THR A 121 6.32 4.54 -26.44
N GLY A 122 5.23 4.16 -25.76
CA GLY A 122 3.87 4.49 -26.15
C GLY A 122 3.44 5.88 -25.74
N ILE A 123 2.16 6.16 -25.86
CA ILE A 123 1.52 7.39 -25.37
C ILE A 123 0.34 7.05 -24.47
N ILE A 124 0.16 7.82 -23.38
CA ILE A 124 -0.96 7.67 -22.47
C ILE A 124 -1.98 8.76 -22.77
N VAL A 125 -3.21 8.34 -23.08
CA VAL A 125 -4.30 9.25 -23.43
C VAL A 125 -5.55 8.94 -22.56
N ASN A 126 -6.39 9.95 -22.35
CA ASN A 126 -7.70 9.79 -21.77
C ASN A 126 -8.73 9.36 -22.85
N LYS A 127 -10.00 9.17 -22.46
CA LYS A 127 -11.09 8.78 -23.39
C LYS A 127 -11.36 9.79 -24.52
N HIS A 128 -10.82 10.99 -24.43
CA HIS A 128 -10.95 12.01 -25.47
C HIS A 128 -9.70 12.06 -26.38
N GLY A 129 -8.76 11.12 -26.23
CA GLY A 129 -7.52 11.08 -26.99
C GLY A 129 -6.49 12.14 -26.58
N GLN A 130 -6.65 12.75 -25.42
CA GLN A 130 -5.74 13.80 -24.93
C GLN A 130 -4.68 13.20 -24.05
N ARG A 131 -3.41 13.48 -24.32
CA ARG A 131 -2.29 13.20 -23.40
C ARG A 131 -2.42 14.09 -22.16
N PHE A 132 -2.17 13.53 -21.00
CA PHE A 132 -2.32 14.24 -19.72
C PHE A 132 -1.14 14.03 -18.76
N VAL A 133 -0.24 13.11 -19.07
CA VAL A 133 0.95 12.80 -18.27
C VAL A 133 2.09 12.34 -19.17
N ALA A 134 3.32 12.54 -18.74
CA ALA A 134 4.49 11.96 -19.40
C ALA A 134 4.59 10.46 -19.04
N GLU A 135 4.85 9.63 -20.03
CA GLU A 135 4.85 8.18 -19.92
C GLU A 135 5.96 7.64 -19.01
N ASP A 136 7.06 8.39 -18.86
CA ASP A 136 8.19 8.11 -17.98
C ASP A 136 8.01 8.67 -16.55
N SER A 137 6.84 9.22 -16.25
CA SER A 137 6.53 9.66 -14.90
C SER A 137 6.51 8.48 -13.92
N TYR A 138 6.84 8.77 -12.66
CA TYR A 138 6.73 7.79 -11.60
C TYR A 138 5.32 7.21 -11.55
N HIS A 139 5.21 5.88 -11.54
CA HIS A 139 3.95 5.15 -11.73
C HIS A 139 2.81 5.58 -10.79
N SER A 140 3.12 5.92 -9.54
CA SER A 140 2.11 6.42 -8.60
C SER A 140 1.57 7.79 -9.03
N ARG A 141 2.43 8.67 -9.55
CA ARG A 141 2.01 9.97 -10.08
C ARG A 141 1.14 9.80 -11.32
N THR A 142 1.53 8.90 -12.22
CA THR A 142 0.70 8.55 -13.38
C THR A 142 -0.67 8.07 -12.94
N SER A 143 -0.74 7.20 -11.91
CA SER A 143 -2.00 6.69 -11.39
C SER A 143 -2.89 7.78 -10.79
N GLN A 144 -2.32 8.72 -10.05
CA GLN A 144 -3.06 9.89 -9.54
C GLN A 144 -3.67 10.69 -10.69
N HIS A 145 -2.89 10.97 -11.73
CA HIS A 145 -3.40 11.68 -12.91
C HIS A 145 -4.46 10.88 -13.67
N VAL A 146 -4.38 9.54 -13.69
CA VAL A 146 -5.46 8.70 -14.26
C VAL A 146 -6.75 8.86 -13.47
N MET A 147 -6.67 8.90 -12.14
CA MET A 147 -7.87 9.09 -11.29
C MET A 147 -8.56 10.43 -11.54
N GLU A 148 -7.83 11.46 -11.97
CA GLU A 148 -8.35 12.79 -12.33
C GLU A 148 -9.00 12.80 -13.72
N GLN A 149 -8.76 11.78 -14.57
CA GLN A 149 -9.33 11.74 -15.90
C GLN A 149 -10.81 11.30 -15.88
N PRO A 150 -11.57 11.64 -16.94
CA PRO A 150 -12.93 11.15 -17.08
C PRO A 150 -13.01 9.63 -16.96
N ASP A 151 -13.97 9.15 -16.15
CA ASP A 151 -14.19 7.74 -15.80
C ASP A 151 -13.03 7.09 -15.02
N SER A 152 -12.04 7.89 -14.57
CA SER A 152 -10.79 7.41 -13.94
C SER A 152 -10.09 6.34 -14.80
N ALA A 153 -10.07 6.55 -16.11
CA ALA A 153 -9.55 5.62 -17.10
C ALA A 153 -8.53 6.28 -18.02
N ALA A 154 -7.55 5.48 -18.44
CA ALA A 154 -6.56 5.87 -19.44
C ALA A 154 -6.31 4.70 -20.40
N TYR A 155 -5.83 5.04 -21.59
CA TYR A 155 -5.46 4.11 -22.64
C TYR A 155 -3.99 4.30 -22.96
N VAL A 156 -3.26 3.20 -23.03
CA VAL A 156 -1.86 3.20 -23.47
C VAL A 156 -1.86 2.74 -24.93
N ILE A 157 -1.37 3.58 -25.82
CA ILE A 157 -1.25 3.30 -27.25
C ILE A 157 0.20 2.97 -27.53
N VAL A 158 0.49 1.77 -27.99
CA VAL A 158 1.81 1.27 -28.37
C VAL A 158 1.74 0.67 -29.76
N ASP A 159 2.87 0.62 -30.44
CA ASP A 159 2.96 -0.11 -31.71
C ASP A 159 3.09 -1.62 -31.47
N SER A 160 2.95 -2.40 -32.55
CA SER A 160 2.99 -3.88 -32.49
C SER A 160 4.37 -4.44 -32.12
N GLU A 161 5.45 -3.68 -32.26
CA GLU A 161 6.81 -4.11 -31.91
C GLU A 161 7.08 -3.97 -30.41
N HIS A 162 6.35 -3.07 -29.75
CA HIS A 162 6.53 -2.76 -28.32
C HIS A 162 5.40 -3.29 -27.42
N GLY A 163 4.41 -3.95 -28.02
CA GLY A 163 3.23 -4.49 -27.33
C GLY A 163 3.48 -5.77 -26.52
N GLU A 164 4.71 -6.18 -26.26
CA GLU A 164 5.00 -7.30 -25.38
C GLU A 164 4.61 -6.98 -23.94
N LEU A 165 3.45 -7.49 -23.57
CA LEU A 165 2.97 -7.40 -22.20
C LEU A 165 3.74 -8.38 -21.34
N THR A 166 4.47 -7.87 -20.37
CA THR A 166 5.09 -8.73 -19.37
C THR A 166 4.02 -9.43 -18.53
N ASN A 167 4.23 -10.71 -18.28
CA ASN A 167 3.49 -11.53 -17.34
C ASN A 167 3.59 -10.99 -15.91
N TYR A 168 2.96 -9.88 -15.61
CA TYR A 168 2.56 -9.58 -14.25
C TYR A 168 1.34 -10.44 -13.97
N SER A 169 1.58 -11.58 -13.32
CA SER A 169 0.64 -12.69 -13.15
C SER A 169 -0.64 -12.35 -12.37
N MET A 170 -0.84 -11.12 -11.92
CA MET A 170 -2.00 -10.72 -11.14
C MET A 170 -2.93 -9.72 -11.83
N LEU A 171 -2.50 -9.11 -12.92
CA LEU A 171 -3.29 -8.09 -13.60
C LEU A 171 -3.21 -8.38 -15.10
N VAL A 172 -4.23 -9.03 -15.62
CA VAL A 172 -4.39 -9.23 -17.06
C VAL A 172 -4.84 -7.88 -17.64
N PRO A 173 -3.99 -7.15 -18.37
CA PRO A 173 -4.45 -5.97 -19.09
C PRO A 173 -5.50 -6.44 -20.10
N ILE A 174 -6.62 -5.73 -20.13
CA ILE A 174 -7.60 -5.92 -21.19
C ILE A 174 -6.97 -5.31 -22.44
N ILE A 175 -6.44 -6.17 -23.31
CA ILE A 175 -5.99 -5.76 -24.63
C ILE A 175 -7.22 -5.77 -25.51
N ASP A 176 -7.58 -4.63 -26.05
CA ASP A 176 -8.51 -4.60 -27.16
C ASP A 176 -7.78 -5.03 -28.43
N ALA A 177 -7.85 -6.32 -28.74
CA ALA A 177 -7.23 -6.91 -29.92
C ALA A 177 -7.83 -6.39 -31.23
N TYR A 178 -8.87 -5.54 -31.17
CA TYR A 178 -9.52 -4.94 -32.33
C TYR A 178 -9.07 -3.51 -32.59
N ALA A 179 -8.25 -2.94 -31.72
CA ALA A 179 -7.67 -1.62 -31.92
C ALA A 179 -6.39 -1.62 -32.78
N THR A 180 -6.11 -2.72 -33.49
CA THR A 180 -4.98 -2.81 -34.44
C THR A 180 -5.39 -2.48 -35.86
#